data_3e7dcacc9cfa882464a3df8f99763c9d
#
_entry.id   3e7dcacc9cfa882464a3df8f99763c9d
#
_cell.length_a   1.000
_cell.length_b   1.000
_cell.length_c   1.000
_cell.angle_alpha   90.00
_cell.angle_beta   90.00
_cell.angle_gamma   90.00
#
_symmetry.space_group_name_H-M   'P 1'
#
loop_
_entity.id
_entity.type
_entity.pdbx_description
1 polymer ?
#
loop_
_entity_poly.entity_id
_entity_poly.type
_entity_poly.pdbx_seq_one_letter_code
_entity_poly.pdbx_strand_id
1 'polypeptide(L)'
;IGDISDAPTGYTDEKVNQEYQTRWNHDVYMGAFDNKFMARNRVRGWNEASFTIQAQARNCPLHPQAPKMLYICRDKQIFVPGKEHLYRRLSVRECARIQTFPDRFKFVYQNVCDGYKMVGNAVPPRLGKAIALSIKAAFSQRKKRSVSILVATFRDDYQLQITKEHKIYYVRAGLRKGAMQFASGMKMPEYLLLHKGEKRLIFNLKKQEPLLVSKERLQDYGFVPSGDLYWLFTIENMEDIKCPIDISRISIPKGNAGFIPFVIEQEL
;
A
#
# COMPACT_ATOMS: atom_id res chain seq x y z
N ILE A 1 -28.88 -11.31 -7.04
CA ILE A 1 -30.15 -10.72 -6.56
C ILE A 1 -31.37 -11.61 -6.83
N GLY A 2 -31.29 -12.55 -7.78
CA GLY A 2 -32.43 -13.41 -8.21
C GLY A 2 -32.98 -14.36 -7.17
N ASP A 3 -32.27 -14.61 -6.07
CA ASP A 3 -32.68 -15.47 -4.95
C ASP A 3 -33.45 -14.71 -3.85
N ILE A 4 -33.68 -13.40 -4.02
CA ILE A 4 -34.57 -12.65 -3.12
C ILE A 4 -36.00 -12.79 -3.66
N SER A 5 -36.76 -13.68 -3.01
CA SER A 5 -38.17 -13.92 -3.39
C SER A 5 -39.13 -12.91 -2.79
N ASP A 6 -38.77 -12.27 -1.69
CA ASP A 6 -39.64 -11.34 -1.00
C ASP A 6 -39.80 -10.03 -1.76
N ALA A 7 -41.00 -9.46 -1.76
CA ALA A 7 -41.24 -8.14 -2.34
C ALA A 7 -40.56 -7.07 -1.45
N PRO A 8 -39.89 -6.08 -2.03
CA PRO A 8 -39.29 -5.00 -1.25
C PRO A 8 -40.39 -4.07 -0.67
N THR A 9 -40.11 -3.50 0.49
CA THR A 9 -41.00 -2.50 1.09
C THR A 9 -40.75 -1.14 0.42
N GLY A 10 -41.81 -0.53 -0.12
CA GLY A 10 -41.74 0.75 -0.80
C GLY A 10 -41.80 1.94 0.14
N TYR A 11 -40.97 2.94 -0.11
CA TYR A 11 -40.95 4.22 0.63
C TYR A 11 -40.80 5.39 -0.35
N THR A 12 -41.41 6.53 -0.04
CA THR A 12 -41.19 7.80 -0.74
C THR A 12 -40.31 8.72 0.10
N ASP A 13 -40.93 9.48 1.01
CA ASP A 13 -40.23 10.43 1.91
C ASP A 13 -40.49 10.10 3.39
N GLU A 14 -41.01 8.91 3.69
CA GLU A 14 -41.31 8.46 5.05
C GLU A 14 -40.08 7.90 5.77
N LYS A 15 -40.16 7.86 7.10
CA LYS A 15 -39.14 7.17 7.90
C LYS A 15 -39.28 5.66 7.69
N VAL A 16 -38.14 5.02 7.41
CA VAL A 16 -38.05 3.57 7.26
C VAL A 16 -38.19 2.91 8.61
N ASN A 17 -39.17 2.03 8.77
CA ASN A 17 -39.27 1.18 9.96
C ASN A 17 -38.57 -0.17 9.69
N GLN A 18 -37.33 -0.29 10.18
CA GLN A 18 -36.52 -1.47 9.97
C GLN A 18 -36.90 -2.66 10.87
N GLU A 19 -37.68 -2.44 11.92
CA GLU A 19 -38.06 -3.50 12.86
C GLU A 19 -39.05 -4.52 12.25
N TYR A 20 -39.85 -4.09 11.29
CA TYR A 20 -40.87 -4.93 10.65
C TYR A 20 -40.41 -5.55 9.31
N GLN A 21 -39.12 -5.44 8.95
CA GLN A 21 -38.64 -5.98 7.70
C GLN A 21 -38.32 -7.47 7.83
N THR A 22 -38.95 -8.28 6.99
CA THR A 22 -38.61 -9.70 6.81
C THR A 22 -37.16 -9.89 6.36
N ARG A 23 -36.63 -8.93 5.62
CA ARG A 23 -35.24 -8.90 5.17
C ARG A 23 -34.64 -7.50 5.34
N TRP A 24 -33.53 -7.42 6.08
CA TRP A 24 -32.84 -6.15 6.32
C TRP A 24 -32.44 -5.42 5.05
N ASN A 25 -32.80 -4.13 5.00
CA ASN A 25 -32.51 -3.20 3.89
C ASN A 25 -33.16 -3.58 2.56
N HIS A 26 -34.23 -4.39 2.57
CA HIS A 26 -34.98 -4.69 1.35
C HIS A 26 -36.05 -3.61 1.05
N ASP A 27 -35.61 -2.36 1.19
CA ASP A 27 -36.41 -1.15 0.96
C ASP A 27 -36.18 -0.63 -0.45
N VAL A 28 -37.21 -0.12 -1.08
CA VAL A 28 -37.15 0.47 -2.43
C VAL A 28 -37.74 1.88 -2.44
N TYR A 29 -37.07 2.78 -3.14
CA TYR A 29 -37.56 4.14 -3.36
C TYR A 29 -38.65 4.15 -4.46
N MET A 30 -39.83 4.60 -4.09
CA MET A 30 -41.04 4.61 -4.94
C MET A 30 -41.33 5.97 -5.59
N GLY A 31 -40.45 6.96 -5.44
CA GLY A 31 -40.64 8.26 -6.08
C GLY A 31 -40.70 8.18 -7.60
N ALA A 32 -41.37 9.16 -8.20
CA ALA A 32 -41.64 9.22 -9.65
C ALA A 32 -40.35 9.08 -10.50
N PHE A 33 -40.53 8.63 -11.73
CA PHE A 33 -39.52 8.58 -12.76
C PHE A 33 -39.51 9.87 -13.54
N ASP A 34 -38.44 10.66 -13.43
CA ASP A 34 -38.30 11.94 -14.13
C ASP A 34 -37.81 11.76 -15.58
N ASN A 35 -37.86 12.83 -16.36
CA ASN A 35 -37.42 12.82 -17.75
C ASN A 35 -35.95 12.44 -17.91
N LYS A 36 -35.10 12.83 -16.97
CA LYS A 36 -33.65 12.48 -16.97
C LYS A 36 -33.47 10.98 -16.75
N PHE A 37 -34.28 10.37 -15.90
CA PHE A 37 -34.26 8.93 -15.70
C PHE A 37 -34.71 8.20 -16.97
N MET A 38 -35.78 8.68 -17.62
CA MET A 38 -36.40 8.10 -18.84
C MET A 38 -35.60 8.38 -20.12
N ALA A 39 -34.51 9.13 -20.05
CA ALA A 39 -33.70 9.46 -21.23
C ALA A 39 -32.93 8.25 -21.81
N ARG A 40 -32.77 7.18 -21.06
CA ARG A 40 -32.02 5.98 -21.48
C ARG A 40 -32.59 4.72 -20.81
N ASN A 41 -32.34 3.55 -21.42
CA ASN A 41 -32.69 2.28 -20.81
C ASN A 41 -32.01 2.12 -19.44
N ARG A 42 -32.75 1.72 -18.42
CA ARG A 42 -32.30 1.52 -17.04
C ARG A 42 -32.38 0.05 -16.58
N VAL A 43 -32.74 -0.84 -17.49
CA VAL A 43 -32.81 -2.28 -17.21
C VAL A 43 -31.62 -3.00 -17.80
N ARG A 44 -30.97 -3.82 -17.00
CA ARG A 44 -30.00 -4.82 -17.44
C ARG A 44 -30.61 -6.21 -17.30
N GLY A 45 -30.29 -7.09 -18.23
CA GLY A 45 -30.69 -8.50 -18.12
C GLY A 45 -29.95 -9.23 -16.99
N TRP A 46 -30.47 -10.40 -16.62
CA TRP A 46 -29.89 -11.23 -15.53
C TRP A 46 -28.44 -11.61 -15.74
N ASN A 47 -28.01 -11.76 -17.00
CA ASN A 47 -26.65 -12.16 -17.37
C ASN A 47 -25.75 -10.96 -17.77
N GLU A 48 -26.23 -9.74 -17.56
CA GLU A 48 -25.48 -8.51 -17.87
C GLU A 48 -24.92 -7.90 -16.58
N ALA A 49 -23.75 -7.23 -16.68
CA ALA A 49 -23.24 -6.44 -15.57
C ALA A 49 -24.20 -5.30 -15.25
N SER A 50 -24.43 -5.04 -13.96
CA SER A 50 -25.29 -3.95 -13.52
C SER A 50 -24.75 -2.59 -13.98
N PHE A 51 -25.66 -1.63 -14.09
CA PHE A 51 -25.25 -0.23 -14.13
C PHE A 51 -24.58 0.17 -12.80
N THR A 52 -23.77 1.24 -12.85
CA THR A 52 -23.16 1.82 -11.65
C THR A 52 -24.22 2.13 -10.60
N ILE A 53 -24.03 1.65 -9.39
CA ILE A 53 -24.85 1.99 -8.24
C ILE A 53 -24.46 3.39 -7.76
N GLN A 54 -25.35 4.35 -8.02
CA GLN A 54 -25.13 5.73 -7.64
C GLN A 54 -25.63 6.01 -6.22
N ALA A 55 -25.07 7.03 -5.58
CA ALA A 55 -25.47 7.48 -4.25
C ALA A 55 -26.81 8.29 -4.25
N GLN A 56 -27.71 7.96 -5.17
CA GLN A 56 -28.98 8.65 -5.37
C GLN A 56 -30.10 7.64 -5.69
N ALA A 57 -31.09 7.58 -4.81
CA ALA A 57 -32.25 6.69 -4.98
C ALA A 57 -32.98 6.88 -6.32
N ARG A 58 -33.16 8.14 -6.74
CA ARG A 58 -33.85 8.49 -8.00
C ARG A 58 -33.21 7.88 -9.24
N ASN A 59 -31.88 7.75 -9.25
CA ASN A 59 -31.08 7.22 -10.36
C ASN A 59 -30.76 5.73 -10.23
N CYS A 60 -31.30 5.05 -9.23
CA CYS A 60 -31.08 3.62 -9.03
C CYS A 60 -31.55 2.81 -10.26
N PRO A 61 -30.77 1.84 -10.75
CA PRO A 61 -31.18 0.96 -11.85
C PRO A 61 -32.47 0.22 -11.55
N LEU A 62 -33.15 -0.20 -12.63
CA LEU A 62 -34.36 -1.02 -12.54
C LEU A 62 -34.01 -2.50 -12.41
N HIS A 63 -34.90 -3.23 -11.74
CA HIS A 63 -34.75 -4.66 -11.52
C HIS A 63 -34.83 -5.45 -12.85
N PRO A 64 -34.01 -6.49 -13.05
CA PRO A 64 -33.93 -7.27 -14.28
C PRO A 64 -35.20 -8.09 -14.61
N GLN A 65 -36.18 -8.15 -13.72
CA GLN A 65 -37.51 -8.74 -14.04
C GLN A 65 -38.25 -7.98 -15.12
N ALA A 66 -38.00 -6.68 -15.26
CA ALA A 66 -38.62 -5.84 -16.29
C ALA A 66 -37.94 -6.06 -17.65
N PRO A 67 -38.64 -5.99 -18.74
CA PRO A 67 -38.06 -5.94 -20.08
C PRO A 67 -37.26 -4.64 -20.29
N LYS A 68 -36.32 -4.63 -21.25
CA LYS A 68 -35.66 -3.37 -21.65
C LYS A 68 -36.69 -2.34 -22.06
N MET A 69 -36.42 -1.07 -21.72
CA MET A 69 -37.30 0.05 -22.06
C MET A 69 -37.36 0.24 -23.59
N LEU A 70 -38.47 0.74 -24.11
CA LEU A 70 -38.67 1.03 -25.53
C LEU A 70 -38.07 2.39 -25.88
N TYR A 71 -37.21 2.41 -26.89
CA TYR A 71 -36.65 3.64 -27.44
C TYR A 71 -37.71 4.34 -28.31
N ILE A 72 -37.98 5.59 -28.06
CA ILE A 72 -38.90 6.42 -28.85
C ILE A 72 -38.11 7.40 -29.73
N CYS A 73 -37.25 8.21 -29.11
CA CYS A 73 -36.36 9.13 -29.80
C CYS A 73 -35.16 9.47 -28.89
N ARG A 74 -34.26 10.34 -29.34
CA ARG A 74 -33.12 10.81 -28.56
C ARG A 74 -33.59 11.32 -27.20
N ASP A 75 -32.97 10.81 -26.15
CA ASP A 75 -33.24 11.14 -24.75
C ASP A 75 -34.67 10.86 -24.26
N LYS A 76 -35.39 9.95 -24.95
CA LYS A 76 -36.75 9.55 -24.55
C LYS A 76 -36.97 8.05 -24.74
N GLN A 77 -37.22 7.38 -23.63
CA GLN A 77 -37.65 5.99 -23.61
C GLN A 77 -38.91 5.86 -22.74
N ILE A 78 -39.65 4.80 -22.94
CA ILE A 78 -40.85 4.50 -22.18
C ILE A 78 -40.79 3.07 -21.65
N PHE A 79 -41.59 2.77 -20.66
CA PHE A 79 -41.83 1.40 -20.21
C PHE A 79 -42.65 0.65 -21.30
N VAL A 80 -42.47 -0.65 -21.36
CA VAL A 80 -43.26 -1.48 -22.29
C VAL A 80 -44.71 -1.43 -21.85
N PRO A 81 -45.67 -1.01 -22.74
CA PRO A 81 -47.09 -0.94 -22.40
C PRO A 81 -47.62 -2.27 -21.86
N GLY A 82 -48.41 -2.20 -20.78
CA GLY A 82 -48.98 -3.36 -20.10
C GLY A 82 -47.99 -4.12 -19.17
N LYS A 83 -46.73 -3.68 -19.12
CA LYS A 83 -45.71 -4.26 -18.23
C LYS A 83 -45.15 -3.26 -17.22
N GLU A 84 -45.82 -2.12 -17.01
CA GLU A 84 -45.38 -1.04 -16.15
C GLU A 84 -45.14 -1.51 -14.71
N HIS A 85 -45.94 -2.45 -14.21
CA HIS A 85 -45.84 -3.04 -12.87
C HIS A 85 -44.54 -3.82 -12.62
N LEU A 86 -43.80 -4.22 -13.67
CA LEU A 86 -42.54 -4.90 -13.54
C LEU A 86 -41.34 -3.94 -13.31
N TYR A 87 -41.52 -2.66 -13.62
CA TYR A 87 -40.45 -1.67 -13.52
C TYR A 87 -40.37 -1.10 -12.11
N ARG A 88 -39.57 -1.73 -11.30
CA ARG A 88 -39.19 -1.19 -10.00
C ARG A 88 -37.68 -0.94 -9.91
N ARG A 89 -37.29 0.01 -9.11
CA ARG A 89 -35.85 0.19 -8.76
C ARG A 89 -35.34 -1.01 -7.99
N LEU A 90 -34.04 -1.23 -8.06
CA LEU A 90 -33.40 -2.17 -7.15
C LEU A 90 -33.57 -1.69 -5.71
N SER A 91 -33.78 -2.59 -4.78
CA SER A 91 -33.79 -2.26 -3.35
C SER A 91 -32.39 -1.91 -2.84
N VAL A 92 -32.30 -1.31 -1.65
CA VAL A 92 -31.01 -1.04 -0.99
C VAL A 92 -30.22 -2.32 -0.83
N ARG A 93 -30.86 -3.45 -0.44
CA ARG A 93 -30.21 -4.77 -0.31
C ARG A 93 -29.69 -5.31 -1.66
N GLU A 94 -30.47 -5.17 -2.72
CA GLU A 94 -30.05 -5.60 -4.06
C GLU A 94 -28.85 -4.78 -4.55
N CYS A 95 -28.87 -3.46 -4.33
CA CYS A 95 -27.72 -2.58 -4.59
C CYS A 95 -26.49 -3.00 -3.75
N ALA A 96 -26.67 -3.32 -2.47
CA ALA A 96 -25.60 -3.77 -1.59
C ALA A 96 -24.98 -5.10 -2.06
N ARG A 97 -25.81 -6.06 -2.53
CA ARG A 97 -25.33 -7.32 -3.11
C ARG A 97 -24.52 -7.10 -4.40
N ILE A 98 -24.98 -6.21 -5.28
CA ILE A 98 -24.23 -5.81 -6.48
C ILE A 98 -22.88 -5.20 -6.10
N GLN A 99 -22.84 -4.39 -5.04
CA GLN A 99 -21.62 -3.84 -4.45
C GLN A 99 -20.83 -4.86 -3.60
N THR A 100 -21.23 -6.14 -3.64
CA THR A 100 -20.56 -7.25 -2.94
C THR A 100 -20.59 -7.22 -1.42
N PHE A 101 -21.53 -6.48 -0.81
CA PHE A 101 -21.77 -6.59 0.63
C PHE A 101 -22.45 -7.90 0.97
N PRO A 102 -22.03 -8.60 2.04
CA PRO A 102 -22.71 -9.80 2.50
C PRO A 102 -24.05 -9.46 3.16
N ASP A 103 -25.04 -10.36 3.09
CA ASP A 103 -26.38 -10.13 3.63
C ASP A 103 -26.42 -9.86 5.14
N ARG A 104 -25.43 -10.39 5.89
CA ARG A 104 -25.26 -10.10 7.32
C ARG A 104 -24.89 -8.64 7.62
N PHE A 105 -24.42 -7.89 6.62
CA PHE A 105 -24.09 -6.47 6.81
C PHE A 105 -25.36 -5.65 6.77
N LYS A 106 -25.65 -4.94 7.85
CA LYS A 106 -26.85 -4.12 8.01
C LYS A 106 -26.49 -2.65 7.84
N PHE A 107 -27.18 -1.97 6.94
CA PHE A 107 -27.11 -0.52 6.83
C PHE A 107 -28.21 0.07 7.73
N VAL A 108 -27.83 0.98 8.61
CA VAL A 108 -28.78 1.65 9.53
C VAL A 108 -29.06 3.04 9.01
N TYR A 109 -30.29 3.33 8.64
CA TYR A 109 -30.73 4.61 8.11
C TYR A 109 -32.17 4.91 8.50
N GLN A 110 -32.54 6.19 8.53
CA GLN A 110 -33.89 6.65 8.85
C GLN A 110 -34.74 6.90 7.59
N ASN A 111 -34.11 7.16 6.47
CA ASN A 111 -34.73 7.40 5.18
C ASN A 111 -34.15 6.48 4.12
N VAL A 112 -34.97 5.96 3.22
CA VAL A 112 -34.53 5.03 2.15
C VAL A 112 -33.47 5.65 1.25
N CYS A 113 -33.53 6.97 1.01
CA CYS A 113 -32.53 7.68 0.20
C CYS A 113 -31.13 7.63 0.84
N ASP A 114 -31.04 7.67 2.17
CA ASP A 114 -29.75 7.54 2.86
C ASP A 114 -29.18 6.12 2.72
N GLY A 115 -30.04 5.09 2.69
CA GLY A 115 -29.63 3.72 2.37
C GLY A 115 -28.93 3.62 1.01
N TYR A 116 -29.50 4.18 -0.02
CA TYR A 116 -28.88 4.24 -1.36
C TYR A 116 -27.60 5.06 -1.35
N LYS A 117 -27.56 6.18 -0.64
CA LYS A 117 -26.39 7.02 -0.50
C LYS A 117 -25.23 6.30 0.17
N MET A 118 -25.53 5.55 1.25
CA MET A 118 -24.53 4.74 1.93
C MET A 118 -23.93 3.68 1.02
N VAL A 119 -24.77 2.93 0.31
CA VAL A 119 -24.32 1.88 -0.61
C VAL A 119 -23.56 2.46 -1.80
N GLY A 120 -24.07 3.54 -2.40
CA GLY A 120 -23.46 4.13 -3.61
C GLY A 120 -22.10 4.80 -3.35
N ASN A 121 -21.87 5.32 -2.13
CA ASN A 121 -20.59 5.91 -1.72
C ASN A 121 -19.58 4.88 -1.20
N ALA A 122 -20.01 3.66 -0.95
CA ALA A 122 -19.14 2.65 -0.37
C ALA A 122 -18.20 2.03 -1.41
N VAL A 123 -17.00 1.68 -0.97
CA VAL A 123 -16.09 0.83 -1.75
C VAL A 123 -16.60 -0.61 -1.68
N PRO A 124 -16.81 -1.30 -2.81
CA PRO A 124 -17.24 -2.69 -2.79
C PRO A 124 -16.26 -3.58 -2.02
N PRO A 125 -16.69 -4.37 -1.02
CA PRO A 125 -15.80 -5.16 -0.17
C PRO A 125 -14.85 -6.09 -0.93
N ARG A 126 -15.32 -6.73 -2.02
CA ARG A 126 -14.44 -7.58 -2.84
C ARG A 126 -13.38 -6.79 -3.60
N LEU A 127 -13.71 -5.57 -4.07
CA LEU A 127 -12.74 -4.68 -4.70
C LEU A 127 -11.71 -4.21 -3.68
N GLY A 128 -12.15 -3.77 -2.50
CA GLY A 128 -11.25 -3.38 -1.40
C GLY A 128 -10.31 -4.51 -1.02
N LYS A 129 -10.82 -5.76 -0.92
CA LYS A 129 -9.99 -6.95 -0.67
C LYS A 129 -8.96 -7.18 -1.78
N ALA A 130 -9.34 -7.07 -3.05
CA ALA A 130 -8.42 -7.27 -4.18
C ALA A 130 -7.29 -6.23 -4.16
N ILE A 131 -7.61 -4.96 -3.93
CA ILE A 131 -6.62 -3.88 -3.80
C ILE A 131 -5.69 -4.16 -2.60
N ALA A 132 -6.24 -4.50 -1.44
CA ALA A 132 -5.44 -4.80 -0.25
C ALA A 132 -4.49 -6.00 -0.47
N LEU A 133 -4.93 -7.04 -1.17
CA LEU A 133 -4.08 -8.19 -1.52
C LEU A 133 -2.96 -7.79 -2.48
N SER A 134 -3.23 -6.94 -3.47
CA SER A 134 -2.22 -6.42 -4.40
C SER A 134 -1.17 -5.58 -3.67
N ILE A 135 -1.60 -4.71 -2.76
CA ILE A 135 -0.71 -3.93 -1.90
C ILE A 135 0.14 -4.86 -1.03
N LYS A 136 -0.48 -5.82 -0.36
CA LYS A 136 0.24 -6.81 0.47
C LYS A 136 1.29 -7.59 -0.33
N ALA A 137 0.94 -8.03 -1.55
CA ALA A 137 1.87 -8.72 -2.43
C ALA A 137 3.06 -7.82 -2.82
N ALA A 138 2.83 -6.55 -3.17
CA ALA A 138 3.87 -5.60 -3.48
C ALA A 138 4.82 -5.35 -2.30
N PHE A 139 4.29 -5.23 -1.07
CA PHE A 139 5.10 -5.13 0.14
C PHE A 139 5.86 -6.42 0.46
N SER A 140 5.27 -7.59 0.19
CA SER A 140 5.95 -8.88 0.40
C SER A 140 7.10 -9.10 -0.58
N GLN A 141 6.96 -8.65 -1.83
CA GLN A 141 8.05 -8.67 -2.82
C GLN A 141 9.18 -7.70 -2.46
N ARG A 142 8.89 -6.57 -1.80
CA ARG A 142 9.92 -5.65 -1.28
C ARG A 142 10.72 -6.20 -0.09
N LYS A 143 10.26 -7.26 0.56
CA LYS A 143 10.99 -7.99 1.61
C LYS A 143 11.92 -9.07 1.05
N LYS A 144 12.52 -8.89 -0.12
CA LYS A 144 13.79 -9.56 -0.36
C LYS A 144 14.76 -9.06 0.70
N ARG A 145 15.31 -9.98 1.46
CA ARG A 145 16.26 -9.66 2.52
C ARG A 145 17.47 -9.00 1.87
N SER A 146 17.52 -7.67 1.92
CA SER A 146 18.70 -6.92 1.51
C SER A 146 19.59 -6.73 2.72
N VAL A 147 20.87 -6.93 2.55
CA VAL A 147 21.87 -6.57 3.55
C VAL A 147 22.51 -5.24 3.19
N SER A 148 22.79 -4.45 4.20
CA SER A 148 23.43 -3.14 4.06
C SER A 148 24.91 -3.27 4.41
N ILE A 149 25.78 -2.84 3.49
CA ILE A 149 27.23 -2.97 3.60
C ILE A 149 27.88 -1.59 3.53
N LEU A 150 28.64 -1.22 4.56
CA LEU A 150 29.53 -0.07 4.50
C LEU A 150 30.80 -0.46 3.76
N VAL A 151 31.02 0.11 2.59
CA VAL A 151 32.25 -0.08 1.81
C VAL A 151 33.22 1.04 2.14
N ALA A 152 34.41 0.67 2.57
CA ALA A 152 35.42 1.61 3.03
C ALA A 152 36.84 1.09 2.73
N THR A 153 37.86 1.95 2.94
CA THR A 153 39.25 1.59 2.73
C THR A 153 40.03 1.68 4.05
N PHE A 154 41.13 0.98 4.15
CA PHE A 154 42.14 1.20 5.16
C PHE A 154 43.43 1.76 4.54
N ARG A 155 44.07 2.69 5.24
CA ARG A 155 45.22 3.42 4.74
C ARG A 155 46.46 2.52 4.70
N ASP A 156 46.72 1.81 5.78
CA ASP A 156 47.91 0.97 6.02
C ASP A 156 47.58 -0.22 6.92
N ASP A 157 48.52 -1.14 7.07
CA ASP A 157 48.34 -2.32 7.90
C ASP A 157 48.25 -1.97 9.38
N TYR A 158 48.86 -0.84 9.79
CA TYR A 158 48.78 -0.32 11.17
C TYR A 158 47.33 0.06 11.53
N GLN A 159 46.64 0.82 10.65
CA GLN A 159 45.25 1.14 10.86
C GLN A 159 44.37 -0.13 10.90
N LEU A 160 44.67 -1.11 10.06
CA LEU A 160 43.97 -2.39 10.06
C LEU A 160 44.20 -3.17 11.35
N GLN A 161 45.41 -3.15 11.90
CA GLN A 161 45.75 -3.79 13.17
C GLN A 161 44.96 -3.15 14.33
N ILE A 162 44.95 -1.82 14.45
CA ILE A 162 44.19 -1.10 15.48
C ILE A 162 42.69 -1.38 15.35
N THR A 163 42.17 -1.39 14.10
CA THR A 163 40.77 -1.73 13.82
C THR A 163 40.42 -3.11 14.36
N LYS A 164 41.30 -4.10 14.18
CA LYS A 164 41.10 -5.46 14.67
C LYS A 164 41.25 -5.56 16.20
N GLU A 165 42.20 -4.90 16.77
CA GLU A 165 42.50 -4.92 18.22
C GLU A 165 41.35 -4.32 19.02
N HIS A 166 40.88 -3.14 18.63
CA HIS A 166 39.82 -2.43 19.35
C HIS A 166 38.43 -2.76 18.86
N LYS A 167 38.27 -3.55 17.77
CA LYS A 167 36.98 -3.89 17.14
C LYS A 167 36.16 -2.68 16.77
N ILE A 168 36.81 -1.64 16.24
CA ILE A 168 36.18 -0.40 15.81
C ILE A 168 36.71 0.04 14.45
N TYR A 169 35.83 0.72 13.70
CA TYR A 169 36.20 1.39 12.45
C TYR A 169 35.59 2.79 12.42
N TYR A 170 36.26 3.75 11.83
CA TYR A 170 35.79 5.11 11.78
C TYR A 170 35.72 5.66 10.35
N VAL A 171 34.73 6.53 10.11
CA VAL A 171 34.51 7.26 8.86
C VAL A 171 34.39 8.74 9.20
N ARG A 172 34.99 9.61 8.41
CA ARG A 172 34.87 11.06 8.61
C ARG A 172 33.41 11.50 8.52
N ALA A 173 32.95 12.25 9.50
CA ALA A 173 31.62 12.83 9.55
C ALA A 173 31.59 14.25 8.96
N GLY A 174 30.48 14.64 8.32
CA GLY A 174 30.22 16.02 7.86
C GLY A 174 29.81 16.16 6.40
N LEU A 175 29.68 17.43 5.98
CA LEU A 175 29.23 17.83 4.63
C LEU A 175 30.37 17.95 3.61
N ARG A 176 31.61 17.90 4.03
CA ARG A 176 32.76 18.09 3.14
C ARG A 176 33.02 16.84 2.28
N LYS A 177 33.61 17.06 1.11
CA LYS A 177 34.03 15.98 0.20
C LYS A 177 34.86 14.91 0.95
N GLY A 178 34.45 13.67 0.89
CA GLY A 178 35.10 12.56 1.60
C GLY A 178 34.53 12.24 2.99
N ALA A 179 33.51 12.95 3.44
CA ALA A 179 32.80 12.70 4.68
C ALA A 179 31.47 11.99 4.41
N MET A 180 30.99 11.24 5.38
CA MET A 180 29.75 10.50 5.32
C MET A 180 28.68 11.15 6.20
N GLN A 181 27.46 11.19 5.71
CA GLN A 181 26.29 11.61 6.47
C GLN A 181 25.36 10.41 6.69
N PHE A 182 24.84 10.30 7.90
CA PHE A 182 23.73 9.40 8.20
C PHE A 182 22.45 10.22 8.31
N ALA A 183 21.56 10.05 7.33
CA ALA A 183 20.24 10.65 7.37
C ALA A 183 19.32 9.88 8.33
N SER A 184 18.40 10.58 8.98
CA SER A 184 17.35 9.94 9.77
C SER A 184 16.56 8.96 8.90
N GLY A 185 16.40 7.71 9.36
CA GLY A 185 15.73 6.64 8.61
C GLY A 185 16.63 5.85 7.64
N MET A 186 17.91 6.16 7.53
CA MET A 186 18.86 5.37 6.76
C MET A 186 19.06 4.00 7.41
N LYS A 187 19.01 2.92 6.61
CA LYS A 187 19.28 1.57 7.10
C LYS A 187 20.74 1.47 7.54
N MET A 188 20.97 1.12 8.81
CA MET A 188 22.31 0.96 9.33
C MET A 188 23.03 -0.20 8.64
N PRO A 189 24.33 -0.05 8.32
CA PRO A 189 25.08 -1.13 7.71
C PRO A 189 25.24 -2.31 8.67
N GLU A 190 25.00 -3.50 8.16
CA GLU A 190 25.15 -4.77 8.88
C GLU A 190 26.58 -5.32 8.76
N TYR A 191 27.25 -4.96 7.67
CA TYR A 191 28.61 -5.39 7.36
C TYR A 191 29.50 -4.19 7.04
N LEU A 192 30.80 -4.35 7.34
CA LEU A 192 31.87 -3.45 6.91
C LEU A 192 32.77 -4.20 5.93
N LEU A 193 32.85 -3.73 4.70
CA LEU A 193 33.80 -4.20 3.69
C LEU A 193 34.97 -3.24 3.60
N LEU A 194 36.14 -3.65 4.10
CA LEU A 194 37.38 -2.92 3.93
C LEU A 194 38.14 -3.43 2.71
N HIS A 195 38.60 -2.53 1.86
CA HIS A 195 39.41 -2.90 0.71
C HIS A 195 40.63 -2.03 0.53
N LYS A 196 41.70 -2.63 -0.05
CA LYS A 196 42.91 -1.94 -0.48
C LYS A 196 43.50 -2.74 -1.65
N GLY A 197 43.47 -2.16 -2.86
CA GLY A 197 43.78 -2.92 -4.06
C GLY A 197 42.86 -4.12 -4.23
N GLU A 198 43.44 -5.31 -4.37
CA GLU A 198 42.68 -6.57 -4.50
C GLU A 198 42.28 -7.18 -3.14
N LYS A 199 42.90 -6.73 -2.04
CA LYS A 199 42.61 -7.23 -0.71
C LYS A 199 41.22 -6.74 -0.26
N ARG A 200 40.36 -7.67 0.10
CA ARG A 200 39.00 -7.41 0.57
C ARG A 200 38.79 -8.15 1.89
N LEU A 201 38.31 -7.44 2.91
CA LEU A 201 38.06 -7.97 4.24
C LEU A 201 36.66 -7.56 4.63
N ILE A 202 35.87 -8.49 5.18
CA ILE A 202 34.53 -8.22 5.63
C ILE A 202 34.41 -8.45 7.13
N PHE A 203 33.65 -7.61 7.82
CA PHE A 203 33.41 -7.65 9.25
C PHE A 203 31.91 -7.47 9.53
N ASN A 204 31.40 -8.14 10.55
CA ASN A 204 30.05 -7.89 11.05
C ASN A 204 30.07 -6.64 11.92
N LEU A 205 29.14 -5.73 11.68
CA LEU A 205 28.91 -4.57 12.53
C LEU A 205 27.86 -4.88 13.58
N LYS A 206 28.05 -4.35 14.79
CA LYS A 206 27.00 -4.39 15.80
C LYS A 206 25.78 -3.62 15.33
N LYS A 207 24.58 -4.17 15.58
CA LYS A 207 23.29 -3.54 15.26
C LYS A 207 22.99 -2.38 16.21
N GLN A 208 23.80 -1.35 16.15
CA GLN A 208 23.65 -0.11 16.92
C GLN A 208 23.98 1.08 16.04
N GLU A 209 23.47 2.25 16.39
CA GLU A 209 23.85 3.49 15.69
C GLU A 209 25.33 3.79 15.91
N PRO A 210 26.04 4.26 14.87
CA PRO A 210 27.43 4.67 15.02
C PRO A 210 27.52 5.89 15.95
N LEU A 211 28.56 5.91 16.78
CA LEU A 211 28.76 7.04 17.66
C LEU A 211 29.50 8.17 16.94
N LEU A 212 29.03 9.41 17.14
CA LEU A 212 29.75 10.58 16.68
C LEU A 212 30.86 10.90 17.72
N VAL A 213 32.10 10.84 17.27
CA VAL A 213 33.27 11.05 18.15
C VAL A 213 34.21 12.11 17.62
N SER A 214 34.94 12.75 18.49
CA SER A 214 35.96 13.73 18.11
C SER A 214 37.29 13.04 17.72
N LYS A 215 38.17 13.84 17.15
CA LYS A 215 39.53 13.43 16.76
C LYS A 215 40.32 12.87 17.95
N GLU A 216 40.25 13.54 19.10
CA GLU A 216 40.97 13.18 20.31
C GLU A 216 40.60 11.77 20.77
N ARG A 217 39.30 11.46 20.74
CA ARG A 217 38.77 10.13 21.10
C ARG A 217 39.32 9.01 20.22
N LEU A 218 39.59 9.27 18.94
CA LEU A 218 40.19 8.31 18.03
C LEU A 218 41.69 8.16 18.28
N GLN A 219 42.35 9.24 18.70
CA GLN A 219 43.78 9.21 19.08
C GLN A 219 44.01 8.35 20.31
N ASP A 220 43.07 8.31 21.28
CA ASP A 220 43.15 7.41 22.45
C ASP A 220 43.24 5.93 22.04
N TYR A 221 42.67 5.55 20.88
CA TYR A 221 42.80 4.20 20.32
C TYR A 221 44.04 4.02 19.44
N GLY A 222 44.90 5.05 19.29
CA GLY A 222 46.09 4.99 18.45
C GLY A 222 45.86 5.32 16.97
N PHE A 223 44.67 5.72 16.57
CA PHE A 223 44.43 6.17 15.18
C PHE A 223 45.06 7.55 14.94
N VAL A 224 45.34 7.83 13.65
CA VAL A 224 45.85 9.14 13.21
C VAL A 224 44.85 9.79 12.29
N PRO A 225 43.74 10.39 12.83
CA PRO A 225 42.72 11.01 12.07
C PRO A 225 43.13 12.41 11.56
N SER A 226 42.62 12.79 10.37
CA SER A 226 42.94 14.07 9.72
C SER A 226 41.81 15.13 9.78
N GLY A 227 40.66 14.79 10.33
CA GLY A 227 39.49 15.67 10.49
C GLY A 227 39.14 15.88 11.94
N ASP A 228 37.99 16.53 12.21
CA ASP A 228 37.57 16.89 13.57
C ASP A 228 36.50 15.93 14.14
N LEU A 229 35.60 15.42 13.32
CA LEU A 229 34.51 14.57 13.72
C LEU A 229 34.38 13.31 12.86
N TYR A 230 34.03 12.20 13.50
CA TYR A 230 33.97 10.88 12.89
C TYR A 230 32.78 10.06 13.39
N TRP A 231 32.24 9.24 12.48
CA TRP A 231 31.33 8.16 12.84
C TRP A 231 32.14 6.94 13.22
N LEU A 232 31.93 6.44 14.42
CA LEU A 232 32.60 5.26 14.98
C LEU A 232 31.67 4.06 14.93
N PHE A 233 32.05 3.05 14.19
CA PHE A 233 31.35 1.77 14.08
C PHE A 233 32.00 0.72 14.96
N THR A 234 31.20 -0.08 15.65
CA THR A 234 31.68 -1.19 16.45
C THR A 234 31.58 -2.49 15.66
N ILE A 235 32.64 -3.25 15.60
CA ILE A 235 32.70 -4.56 14.97
C ILE A 235 32.32 -5.62 16.01
N GLU A 236 31.39 -6.53 15.60
CA GLU A 236 30.88 -7.55 16.52
C GLU A 236 31.82 -8.74 16.63
N ASN A 237 32.21 -9.30 15.47
CA ASN A 237 33.06 -10.49 15.43
C ASN A 237 34.08 -10.44 14.29
N MET A 238 35.23 -11.02 14.49
CA MET A 238 36.36 -11.03 13.52
C MET A 238 36.67 -12.41 12.95
N GLU A 239 36.13 -13.46 13.56
CA GLU A 239 36.36 -14.84 13.17
C GLU A 239 35.09 -15.42 12.53
N ASP A 240 35.26 -16.20 11.46
CA ASP A 240 34.22 -16.93 10.73
C ASP A 240 32.99 -16.08 10.31
N ILE A 241 33.23 -15.02 9.54
CA ILE A 241 32.16 -14.20 9.01
C ILE A 241 31.51 -14.94 7.84
N LYS A 242 30.41 -15.61 8.09
CA LYS A 242 29.51 -16.10 7.05
C LYS A 242 28.75 -14.91 6.43
N CYS A 243 29.44 -14.19 5.54
CA CYS A 243 28.75 -13.20 4.72
C CYS A 243 27.89 -13.94 3.70
N PRO A 244 26.58 -13.65 3.67
CA PRO A 244 25.68 -14.28 2.71
C PRO A 244 25.90 -13.79 1.28
N ILE A 245 26.80 -12.83 1.08
CA ILE A 245 27.06 -12.19 -0.20
C ILE A 245 28.46 -12.53 -0.69
N ASP A 246 28.57 -12.79 -1.98
CA ASP A 246 29.86 -12.88 -2.65
C ASP A 246 30.49 -11.48 -2.79
N ILE A 247 31.40 -11.15 -1.87
CA ILE A 247 32.09 -9.86 -1.82
C ILE A 247 32.94 -9.57 -3.07
N SER A 248 33.29 -10.58 -3.87
CA SER A 248 34.01 -10.39 -5.12
C SER A 248 33.21 -9.66 -6.18
N ARG A 249 31.87 -9.80 -6.14
CA ARG A 249 30.92 -9.16 -7.07
C ARG A 249 30.60 -7.71 -6.73
N ILE A 250 31.00 -7.22 -5.56
CA ILE A 250 30.75 -5.83 -5.20
C ILE A 250 31.63 -4.92 -6.06
N SER A 251 30.98 -4.12 -6.90
CA SER A 251 31.66 -3.12 -7.74
C SER A 251 32.16 -1.97 -6.87
N ILE A 252 33.48 -1.81 -6.80
CA ILE A 252 34.11 -0.70 -6.08
C ILE A 252 34.55 0.33 -7.11
N PRO A 253 34.07 1.59 -7.03
CA PRO A 253 34.46 2.62 -7.97
C PRO A 253 35.97 2.86 -7.96
N LYS A 254 36.59 2.80 -9.14
CA LYS A 254 37.99 3.18 -9.31
C LYS A 254 38.05 4.70 -9.46
N GLY A 255 38.52 5.42 -8.45
CA GLY A 255 38.67 6.87 -8.48
C GLY A 255 40.07 7.30 -8.09
N ASN A 256 40.64 8.30 -8.80
CA ASN A 256 41.98 8.87 -8.52
C ASN A 256 41.99 9.90 -7.37
N ALA A 257 40.84 10.22 -6.80
CA ALA A 257 40.74 11.16 -5.67
C ALA A 257 40.12 10.40 -4.49
N GLY A 258 40.83 10.37 -3.37
CA GLY A 258 40.53 9.69 -2.12
C GLY A 258 39.18 8.99 -2.01
N PHE A 259 39.20 7.74 -1.65
CA PHE A 259 38.01 6.90 -1.58
C PHE A 259 37.02 7.46 -0.54
N ILE A 260 35.78 7.67 -0.97
CA ILE A 260 34.69 8.10 -0.09
C ILE A 260 33.95 6.85 0.37
N PRO A 261 33.86 6.56 1.68
CA PRO A 261 33.03 5.48 2.17
C PRO A 261 31.57 5.65 1.77
N PHE A 262 30.93 4.55 1.39
CA PHE A 262 29.52 4.55 0.98
C PHE A 262 28.81 3.29 1.46
N VAL A 263 27.49 3.36 1.57
CA VAL A 263 26.66 2.21 1.92
C VAL A 263 25.97 1.69 0.67
N ILE A 264 26.02 0.38 0.48
CA ILE A 264 25.27 -0.32 -0.56
C ILE A 264 24.23 -1.24 0.08
N GLU A 265 23.11 -1.39 -0.57
CA GLU A 265 22.15 -2.45 -0.27
C GLU A 265 22.28 -3.53 -1.32
N GLN A 266 22.46 -4.77 -0.88
CA GLN A 266 22.55 -5.94 -1.76
C GLN A 266 21.42 -6.90 -1.42
N GLU A 267 20.65 -7.30 -2.43
CA GLU A 267 19.66 -8.37 -2.29
C GLU A 267 20.36 -9.71 -2.08
N LEU A 268 19.81 -10.51 -1.17
CA LEU A 268 20.22 -11.89 -0.91
C LEU A 268 19.53 -12.85 -1.87
#